data_83d40dda727b6f8aa10152c4b79c0e8b
#
_entry.id   83d40dda727b6f8aa10152c4b79c0e8b
#
_cell.length_a   1.000
_cell.length_b   1.000
_cell.length_c   1.000
_cell.angle_alpha   90.00
_cell.angle_beta   90.00
_cell.angle_gamma   90.00
#
_symmetry.space_group_name_H-M   'P 1'
#
loop_
_entity.id
_entity.type
_entity.pdbx_description
1 polymer ?
#
loop_
_entity_poly.entity_id
_entity_poly.type
_entity_poly.pdbx_seq_one_letter_code
_entity_poly.pdbx_strand_id
1 'polypeptide(L)'
;MLFWSRSQDKLVTLREYADAMPEGQEKIYFAAGESRDRLNRLPQMDLLQDKGYDVLLFTEDVDEFIPQTLRQYDGHDFQNIASGDLGLSSDDEKKDIEQKTEAAKPTLDFVKETLGEAVKEVRLSAELGGHPVCMKPEEGMSFEMEKYFQRMSPEMPAMKSGRILELNPAHPVFDALQLAVAQDQEKAKKYCQILHAQALLMADLPLEDPTAYTDLICYFLN
;
A
#
# COMPACT_ATOMS: atom_id res chain seq x y z
N MET A 1 14.36 -23.65 0.67
CA MET A 1 14.22 -22.18 0.75
C MET A 1 13.40 -21.90 1.99
N LEU A 2 13.84 -20.95 2.82
CA LEU A 2 13.20 -20.62 4.09
C LEU A 2 12.81 -19.14 4.08
N PHE A 3 11.61 -18.84 4.58
CA PHE A 3 11.06 -17.49 4.67
C PHE A 3 10.60 -17.21 6.09
N TRP A 4 10.66 -15.97 6.51
CA TRP A 4 10.17 -15.59 7.83
C TRP A 4 8.63 -15.57 7.84
N SER A 5 8.02 -16.39 8.70
CA SER A 5 6.58 -16.35 8.94
C SER A 5 6.28 -15.29 10.01
N ARG A 6 5.37 -14.38 9.72
CA ARG A 6 4.98 -13.32 10.65
C ARG A 6 4.24 -13.90 11.87
N SER A 7 3.27 -14.77 11.63
CA SER A 7 2.43 -15.32 12.72
C SER A 7 3.17 -16.27 13.63
N GLN A 8 4.13 -17.05 13.09
CA GLN A 8 4.89 -18.04 13.84
C GLN A 8 6.20 -17.48 14.41
N ASP A 9 6.61 -16.28 14.02
CA ASP A 9 7.86 -15.60 14.38
C ASP A 9 9.10 -16.50 14.21
N LYS A 10 9.15 -17.25 13.12
CA LYS A 10 10.25 -18.18 12.77
C LYS A 10 10.39 -18.34 11.26
N LEU A 11 11.52 -18.92 10.84
CA LEU A 11 11.71 -19.35 9.47
C LEU A 11 10.89 -20.61 9.15
N VAL A 12 10.16 -20.59 8.05
CA VAL A 12 9.33 -21.69 7.54
C VAL A 12 9.64 -21.96 6.06
N THR A 13 9.39 -23.17 5.63
CA THR A 13 9.35 -23.52 4.21
C THR A 13 7.99 -23.15 3.61
N LEU A 14 7.89 -23.05 2.28
CA LEU A 14 6.59 -22.88 1.60
C LEU A 14 5.62 -24.02 1.93
N ARG A 15 6.13 -25.22 2.15
CA ARG A 15 5.30 -26.38 2.54
C ARG A 15 4.70 -26.18 3.92
N GLU A 16 5.53 -25.83 4.91
CA GLU A 16 5.05 -25.58 6.28
C GLU A 16 4.05 -24.42 6.33
N TYR A 17 4.23 -23.40 5.47
CA TYR A 17 3.26 -22.32 5.31
C TYR A 17 1.94 -22.83 4.71
N ALA A 18 1.98 -23.56 3.60
CA ALA A 18 0.79 -24.09 2.91
C ALA A 18 0.02 -25.08 3.81
N ASP A 19 0.73 -25.98 4.51
CA ASP A 19 0.14 -26.93 5.45
C ASP A 19 -0.53 -26.24 6.66
N ALA A 20 -0.13 -25.01 6.99
CA ALA A 20 -0.67 -24.20 8.09
C ALA A 20 -1.74 -23.19 7.67
N MET A 21 -2.04 -23.07 6.38
CA MET A 21 -3.07 -22.14 5.87
C MET A 21 -4.44 -22.50 6.45
N PRO A 22 -5.17 -21.54 7.05
CA PRO A 22 -6.51 -21.80 7.55
C PRO A 22 -7.52 -21.98 6.41
N GLU A 23 -8.64 -22.59 6.72
CA GLU A 23 -9.75 -22.75 5.77
C GLU A 23 -10.22 -21.36 5.26
N GLY A 24 -10.37 -21.24 3.94
CA GLY A 24 -10.75 -19.98 3.27
C GLY A 24 -9.57 -19.09 2.85
N GLN A 25 -8.35 -19.42 3.22
CA GLN A 25 -7.18 -18.74 2.66
C GLN A 25 -6.83 -19.35 1.31
N GLU A 26 -6.99 -18.57 0.23
CA GLU A 26 -6.78 -19.05 -1.15
C GLU A 26 -5.38 -18.74 -1.67
N LYS A 27 -4.68 -17.77 -1.08
CA LYS A 27 -3.41 -17.24 -1.58
C LYS A 27 -2.29 -17.34 -0.55
N ILE A 28 -1.06 -17.43 -1.04
CA ILE A 28 0.15 -17.27 -0.23
C ILE A 28 0.46 -15.78 -0.14
N TYR A 29 0.20 -15.18 1.02
CA TYR A 29 0.47 -13.77 1.24
C TYR A 29 1.94 -13.54 1.58
N PHE A 30 2.53 -12.53 0.97
CA PHE A 30 3.89 -12.09 1.27
C PHE A 30 4.01 -10.57 1.25
N ALA A 31 5.01 -10.08 1.95
CA ALA A 31 5.47 -8.70 1.88
C ALA A 31 6.98 -8.69 1.65
N ALA A 32 7.46 -7.83 0.78
CA ALA A 32 8.88 -7.66 0.52
C ALA A 32 9.34 -6.26 0.95
N GLY A 33 10.55 -6.16 1.51
CA GLY A 33 11.14 -4.90 1.94
C GLY A 33 12.37 -5.07 2.82
N GLU A 34 13.03 -3.97 3.14
CA GLU A 34 14.35 -3.96 3.78
C GLU A 34 14.41 -4.57 5.19
N SER A 35 13.30 -4.56 5.94
CA SER A 35 13.29 -5.11 7.29
C SER A 35 11.92 -5.61 7.74
N ARG A 36 11.92 -6.65 8.57
CA ARG A 36 10.71 -7.21 9.18
C ARG A 36 9.91 -6.17 9.98
N ASP A 37 10.60 -5.29 10.69
CA ASP A 37 9.95 -4.25 11.51
C ASP A 37 9.15 -3.27 10.65
N ARG A 38 9.62 -2.94 9.46
CA ARG A 38 8.90 -2.10 8.49
C ARG A 38 7.72 -2.85 7.88
N LEU A 39 7.96 -4.07 7.43
CA LEU A 39 6.92 -4.92 6.84
C LEU A 39 5.76 -5.14 7.81
N ASN A 40 6.03 -5.36 9.08
CA ASN A 40 5.01 -5.52 10.12
C ASN A 40 4.14 -4.29 10.37
N ARG A 41 4.53 -3.12 9.85
CA ARG A 41 3.77 -1.85 9.97
C ARG A 41 2.96 -1.50 8.71
N LEU A 42 2.94 -2.38 7.71
CA LEU A 42 2.11 -2.16 6.53
C LEU A 42 0.63 -2.17 6.93
N PRO A 43 -0.19 -1.25 6.40
CA PRO A 43 -1.62 -1.16 6.74
C PRO A 43 -2.39 -2.47 6.56
N GLN A 44 -2.01 -3.25 5.55
CA GLN A 44 -2.65 -4.51 5.20
C GLN A 44 -2.38 -5.65 6.20
N MET A 45 -1.35 -5.50 7.05
CA MET A 45 -1.02 -6.54 8.04
C MET A 45 -2.11 -6.76 9.06
N ASP A 46 -2.77 -5.69 9.51
CA ASP A 46 -3.86 -5.78 10.49
C ASP A 46 -5.05 -6.54 9.91
N LEU A 47 -5.41 -6.25 8.68
CA LEU A 47 -6.51 -6.93 7.97
C LEU A 47 -6.28 -8.45 7.84
N LEU A 48 -5.07 -8.86 7.48
CA LEU A 48 -4.70 -10.27 7.37
C LEU A 48 -4.65 -10.96 8.74
N GLN A 49 -4.16 -10.25 9.74
CA GLN A 49 -4.15 -10.75 11.13
C GLN A 49 -5.57 -10.98 11.66
N ASP A 50 -6.50 -10.07 11.40
CA ASP A 50 -7.90 -10.20 11.84
C ASP A 50 -8.57 -11.42 11.20
N LYS A 51 -8.15 -11.79 9.99
CA LYS A 51 -8.60 -13.01 9.31
C LYS A 51 -7.83 -14.27 9.74
N GLY A 52 -6.80 -14.13 10.56
CA GLY A 52 -5.94 -15.24 10.98
C GLY A 52 -5.00 -15.74 9.88
N TYR A 53 -4.75 -14.93 8.84
CA TYR A 53 -3.88 -15.29 7.72
C TYR A 53 -2.43 -14.93 8.04
N ASP A 54 -1.51 -15.84 7.73
CA ASP A 54 -0.08 -15.60 7.87
C ASP A 54 0.49 -14.85 6.67
N VAL A 55 1.60 -14.16 6.88
CA VAL A 55 2.33 -13.43 5.84
C VAL A 55 3.80 -13.81 5.87
N LEU A 56 4.34 -14.21 4.71
CA LEU A 56 5.77 -14.41 4.54
C LEU A 56 6.47 -13.07 4.37
N LEU A 57 7.53 -12.85 5.14
CA LEU A 57 8.33 -11.62 5.08
C LEU A 57 9.59 -11.90 4.27
N PHE A 58 9.69 -11.27 3.11
CA PHE A 58 10.80 -11.34 2.17
C PHE A 58 11.74 -10.16 2.43
N THR A 59 12.88 -10.44 3.03
CA THR A 59 13.85 -9.38 3.41
C THR A 59 15.13 -9.41 2.60
N GLU A 60 15.27 -10.38 1.71
CA GLU A 60 16.39 -10.45 0.76
C GLU A 60 15.93 -9.95 -0.61
N ASP A 61 16.77 -9.16 -1.27
CA ASP A 61 16.45 -8.55 -2.58
C ASP A 61 15.98 -9.58 -3.63
N VAL A 62 16.51 -10.80 -3.56
CA VAL A 62 16.21 -11.88 -4.51
C VAL A 62 14.85 -12.53 -4.23
N ASP A 63 14.32 -12.42 -3.02
CA ASP A 63 13.06 -13.08 -2.64
C ASP A 63 11.87 -12.51 -3.43
N GLU A 64 11.91 -11.23 -3.80
CA GLU A 64 10.88 -10.56 -4.60
C GLU A 64 10.63 -11.23 -5.97
N PHE A 65 11.66 -11.92 -6.51
CA PHE A 65 11.56 -12.61 -7.78
C PHE A 65 10.99 -14.03 -7.68
N ILE A 66 10.88 -14.57 -6.46
CA ILE A 66 10.40 -15.94 -6.23
C ILE A 66 8.94 -16.11 -6.67
N PRO A 67 8.00 -15.24 -6.29
CA PRO A 67 6.61 -15.33 -6.74
C PRO A 67 6.46 -15.27 -8.26
N GLN A 68 7.27 -14.46 -8.92
CA GLN A 68 7.24 -14.33 -10.39
C GLN A 68 7.76 -15.58 -11.08
N THR A 69 8.75 -16.23 -10.49
CA THR A 69 9.38 -17.44 -11.03
C THR A 69 8.50 -18.67 -10.79
N LEU A 70 8.00 -18.84 -9.56
CA LEU A 70 7.19 -19.99 -9.18
C LEU A 70 5.73 -19.86 -9.63
N ARG A 71 5.21 -18.63 -9.66
CA ARG A 71 3.81 -18.26 -9.89
C ARG A 71 2.85 -18.82 -8.86
N GLN A 72 2.91 -20.12 -8.63
CA GLN A 72 2.05 -20.87 -7.70
C GLN A 72 2.88 -21.84 -6.87
N TYR A 73 2.40 -22.16 -5.69
CA TYR A 73 2.90 -23.25 -4.87
C TYR A 73 1.72 -24.01 -4.27
N ASP A 74 1.68 -25.33 -4.46
CA ASP A 74 0.60 -26.24 -4.01
C ASP A 74 -0.82 -25.80 -4.43
N GLY A 75 -0.95 -25.20 -5.62
CA GLY A 75 -2.21 -24.71 -6.16
C GLY A 75 -2.60 -23.30 -5.71
N HIS A 76 -1.80 -22.65 -4.87
CA HIS A 76 -2.04 -21.30 -4.36
C HIS A 76 -1.17 -20.26 -5.07
N ASP A 77 -1.78 -19.19 -5.54
CA ASP A 77 -1.09 -18.03 -6.12
C ASP A 77 -0.41 -17.20 -5.02
N PHE A 78 0.73 -16.59 -5.36
CA PHE A 78 1.35 -15.61 -4.48
C PHE A 78 0.66 -14.25 -4.59
N GLN A 79 0.46 -13.58 -3.46
CA GLN A 79 -0.09 -12.24 -3.38
C GLN A 79 0.79 -11.33 -2.54
N ASN A 80 1.39 -10.33 -3.17
CA ASN A 80 2.06 -9.26 -2.44
C ASN A 80 1.01 -8.37 -1.76
N ILE A 81 1.09 -8.23 -0.44
CA ILE A 81 0.11 -7.45 0.33
C ILE A 81 0.24 -5.94 0.11
N ALA A 82 1.41 -5.48 -0.31
CA ALA A 82 1.65 -4.08 -0.65
C ALA A 82 1.19 -3.71 -2.07
N SER A 83 0.71 -4.67 -2.88
CA SER A 83 0.33 -4.46 -4.27
C SER A 83 -1.05 -5.03 -4.57
N GLY A 84 -1.80 -4.36 -5.45
CA GLY A 84 -3.08 -4.83 -5.93
C GLY A 84 -4.18 -4.83 -4.87
N ASP A 85 -5.29 -5.48 -5.21
CA ASP A 85 -6.41 -5.76 -4.32
C ASP A 85 -6.17 -7.13 -3.66
N LEU A 86 -6.25 -7.19 -2.34
CA LEU A 86 -6.09 -8.45 -1.61
C LEU A 86 -7.28 -9.41 -1.83
N GLY A 87 -8.41 -8.86 -2.25
CA GLY A 87 -9.64 -9.61 -2.47
C GLY A 87 -10.29 -10.08 -1.16
N LEU A 88 -9.96 -9.43 -0.05
CA LEU A 88 -10.41 -9.82 1.28
C LEU A 88 -11.70 -9.12 1.72
N SER A 89 -12.10 -8.08 1.00
CA SER A 89 -13.34 -7.35 1.25
C SER A 89 -14.55 -8.19 0.84
N SER A 90 -15.58 -8.19 1.68
CA SER A 90 -16.87 -8.79 1.39
C SER A 90 -17.60 -8.05 0.24
N ASP A 91 -18.59 -8.69 -0.36
CA ASP A 91 -19.39 -8.08 -1.42
C ASP A 91 -20.12 -6.81 -0.93
N ASP A 92 -20.50 -6.75 0.35
CA ASP A 92 -21.15 -5.59 0.93
C ASP A 92 -20.14 -4.43 1.13
N GLU A 93 -18.92 -4.72 1.58
CA GLU A 93 -17.85 -3.72 1.68
C GLU A 93 -17.45 -3.17 0.30
N LYS A 94 -17.39 -4.02 -0.73
CA LYS A 94 -17.12 -3.59 -2.11
C LYS A 94 -18.21 -2.63 -2.60
N LYS A 95 -19.49 -2.96 -2.40
CA LYS A 95 -20.60 -2.09 -2.77
C LYS A 95 -20.60 -0.76 -2.00
N ASP A 96 -20.25 -0.79 -0.71
CA ASP A 96 -20.14 0.42 0.11
C ASP A 96 -19.03 1.33 -0.42
N ILE A 97 -17.86 0.76 -0.75
CA ILE A 97 -16.74 1.50 -1.35
C ILE A 97 -17.12 2.06 -2.73
N GLU A 98 -17.82 1.30 -3.57
CA GLU A 98 -18.29 1.79 -4.86
C GLU A 98 -19.23 3.00 -4.70
N GLN A 99 -20.20 2.92 -3.78
CA GLN A 99 -21.11 4.04 -3.50
C GLN A 99 -20.39 5.26 -2.94
N LYS A 100 -19.45 5.05 -2.00
CA LYS A 100 -18.62 6.13 -1.46
C LYS A 100 -17.72 6.75 -2.51
N THR A 101 -17.17 5.95 -3.40
CA THR A 101 -16.32 6.41 -4.52
C THR A 101 -17.11 7.33 -5.44
N GLU A 102 -18.34 6.95 -5.82
CA GLU A 102 -19.18 7.78 -6.67
C GLU A 102 -19.56 9.11 -5.99
N ALA A 103 -19.90 9.06 -4.70
CA ALA A 103 -20.21 10.26 -3.92
C ALA A 103 -18.97 11.17 -3.71
N ALA A 104 -17.79 10.57 -3.59
CA ALA A 104 -16.53 11.29 -3.35
C ALA A 104 -15.81 11.71 -4.64
N LYS A 105 -16.34 11.41 -5.81
CA LYS A 105 -15.71 11.70 -7.10
C LYS A 105 -15.15 13.11 -7.21
N PRO A 106 -15.86 14.19 -6.85
CA PRO A 106 -15.29 15.55 -6.91
C PRO A 106 -14.04 15.72 -6.06
N THR A 107 -13.98 15.04 -4.91
CA THR A 107 -12.80 15.05 -4.01
C THR A 107 -11.64 14.28 -4.62
N LEU A 108 -11.89 13.09 -5.16
CA LEU A 108 -10.86 12.27 -5.81
C LEU A 108 -10.27 12.97 -7.02
N ASP A 109 -11.11 13.58 -7.86
CA ASP A 109 -10.69 14.37 -9.02
C ASP A 109 -9.83 15.57 -8.59
N PHE A 110 -10.24 16.30 -7.54
CA PHE A 110 -9.46 17.40 -6.98
C PHE A 110 -8.07 16.95 -6.48
N VAL A 111 -8.01 15.83 -5.75
CA VAL A 111 -6.74 15.25 -5.28
C VAL A 111 -5.85 14.88 -6.46
N LYS A 112 -6.42 14.20 -7.48
CA LYS A 112 -5.69 13.81 -8.69
C LYS A 112 -5.16 15.01 -9.45
N GLU A 113 -5.98 16.04 -9.64
CA GLU A 113 -5.56 17.29 -10.31
C GLU A 113 -4.47 18.02 -9.52
N THR A 114 -4.60 18.09 -8.19
CA THR A 114 -3.62 18.74 -7.32
C THR A 114 -2.27 18.05 -7.34
N LEU A 115 -2.24 16.71 -7.32
CA LEU A 115 -1.01 15.92 -7.33
C LEU A 115 -0.45 15.69 -8.74
N GLY A 116 -1.26 15.85 -9.78
CA GLY A 116 -0.85 15.76 -11.17
C GLY A 116 -0.16 14.44 -11.51
N GLU A 117 1.06 14.53 -12.03
CA GLU A 117 1.86 13.37 -12.46
C GLU A 117 2.50 12.59 -11.28
N ALA A 118 2.49 13.15 -10.06
CA ALA A 118 3.01 12.47 -8.88
C ALA A 118 2.23 11.20 -8.54
N VAL A 119 0.97 11.11 -8.95
CA VAL A 119 0.13 9.91 -8.82
C VAL A 119 -0.52 9.57 -10.16
N LYS A 120 -0.60 8.29 -10.50
CA LYS A 120 -1.32 7.82 -11.68
C LYS A 120 -2.82 7.81 -11.44
N GLU A 121 -3.22 7.38 -10.25
CA GLU A 121 -4.60 7.20 -9.85
C GLU A 121 -4.78 7.58 -8.38
N VAL A 122 -6.00 8.05 -8.05
CA VAL A 122 -6.47 8.25 -6.67
C VAL A 122 -7.79 7.50 -6.51
N ARG A 123 -7.88 6.66 -5.47
CA ARG A 123 -9.08 5.86 -5.23
C ARG A 123 -9.36 5.66 -3.74
N LEU A 124 -10.57 5.21 -3.41
CA LEU A 124 -10.90 4.78 -2.05
C LEU A 124 -10.53 3.32 -1.84
N SER A 125 -10.20 2.97 -0.60
CA SER A 125 -9.91 1.59 -0.22
C SER A 125 -10.46 1.29 1.19
N ALA A 126 -11.01 0.08 1.37
CA ALA A 126 -11.40 -0.45 2.67
C ALA A 126 -10.25 -1.23 3.36
N GLU A 127 -9.13 -1.42 2.66
CA GLU A 127 -8.02 -2.27 3.10
C GLU A 127 -6.96 -1.53 3.93
N LEU A 128 -7.25 -0.32 4.40
CA LEU A 128 -6.29 0.55 5.08
C LEU A 128 -6.36 0.47 6.62
N GLY A 129 -7.29 -0.30 7.18
CA GLY A 129 -7.47 -0.40 8.63
C GLY A 129 -7.64 0.97 9.28
N GLY A 130 -6.80 1.29 10.25
CA GLY A 130 -6.78 2.60 10.94
C GLY A 130 -5.96 3.69 10.24
N HIS A 131 -5.36 3.43 9.06
CA HIS A 131 -4.51 4.37 8.36
C HIS A 131 -5.30 5.27 7.39
N PRO A 132 -4.94 6.57 7.27
CA PRO A 132 -5.65 7.50 6.41
C PRO A 132 -5.40 7.28 4.93
N VAL A 133 -4.21 6.82 4.57
CA VAL A 133 -3.71 6.70 3.20
C VAL A 133 -2.77 5.52 3.04
N CYS A 134 -2.60 5.08 1.80
CA CYS A 134 -1.54 4.16 1.39
C CYS A 134 -1.09 4.50 -0.03
N MET A 135 0.17 4.23 -0.35
CA MET A 135 0.67 4.26 -1.73
C MET A 135 0.82 2.83 -2.21
N LYS A 136 0.15 2.48 -3.30
CA LYS A 136 0.32 1.18 -3.97
C LYS A 136 1.01 1.34 -5.32
N PRO A 137 1.84 0.38 -5.73
CA PRO A 137 2.37 0.33 -7.08
C PRO A 137 1.27 -0.07 -8.08
N GLU A 138 1.37 0.42 -9.31
CA GLU A 138 0.62 -0.13 -10.43
C GLU A 138 0.98 -1.61 -10.64
N GLU A 139 0.08 -2.37 -11.22
CA GLU A 139 0.33 -3.77 -11.55
C GLU A 139 1.57 -3.96 -12.43
N GLY A 140 2.33 -5.01 -12.14
CA GLY A 140 3.50 -5.44 -12.93
C GLY A 140 4.85 -5.17 -12.27
N MET A 141 5.02 -4.11 -11.48
CA MET A 141 6.28 -3.80 -10.81
C MET A 141 6.06 -3.26 -9.41
N SER A 142 6.52 -3.97 -8.38
CA SER A 142 6.48 -3.49 -6.99
C SER A 142 7.48 -2.36 -6.75
N PHE A 143 7.32 -1.62 -5.64
CA PHE A 143 8.28 -0.59 -5.24
C PHE A 143 9.64 -1.19 -4.87
N GLU A 144 9.69 -2.41 -4.35
CA GLU A 144 10.95 -3.08 -4.04
C GLU A 144 11.71 -3.48 -5.32
N MET A 145 11.00 -3.95 -6.34
CA MET A 145 11.60 -4.17 -7.66
C MET A 145 12.14 -2.87 -8.27
N GLU A 146 11.38 -1.78 -8.17
CA GLU A 146 11.84 -0.45 -8.62
C GLU A 146 13.15 -0.06 -7.91
N LYS A 147 13.20 -0.18 -6.58
CA LYS A 147 14.40 0.10 -5.78
C LYS A 147 15.58 -0.81 -6.17
N TYR A 148 15.30 -2.10 -6.39
CA TYR A 148 16.31 -3.05 -6.83
C TYR A 148 16.91 -2.64 -8.18
N PHE A 149 16.09 -2.38 -9.20
CA PHE A 149 16.59 -1.96 -10.52
C PHE A 149 17.34 -0.63 -10.47
N GLN A 150 16.89 0.30 -9.65
CA GLN A 150 17.58 1.58 -9.48
C GLN A 150 18.98 1.41 -8.85
N ARG A 151 19.12 0.48 -7.87
CA ARG A 151 20.42 0.15 -7.28
C ARG A 151 21.37 -0.56 -8.26
N MET A 152 20.83 -1.49 -9.07
CA MET A 152 21.62 -2.27 -10.02
C MET A 152 22.05 -1.48 -11.25
N SER A 153 21.31 -0.48 -11.64
CA SER A 153 21.57 0.30 -12.86
C SER A 153 21.31 1.80 -12.64
N PRO A 154 22.14 2.47 -11.81
CA PRO A 154 21.91 3.90 -11.46
C PRO A 154 22.00 4.85 -12.67
N GLU A 155 22.69 4.43 -13.75
CA GLU A 155 22.88 5.23 -14.97
C GLU A 155 21.72 5.11 -15.96
N MET A 156 20.83 4.12 -15.77
CA MET A 156 19.65 3.96 -16.62
C MET A 156 18.51 4.86 -16.13
N PRO A 157 17.65 5.38 -17.04
CA PRO A 157 16.44 6.06 -16.62
C PRO A 157 15.68 5.19 -15.63
N ALA A 158 15.36 5.73 -14.46
CA ALA A 158 14.66 4.99 -13.43
C ALA A 158 13.32 4.46 -13.98
N MET A 159 13.19 3.14 -14.04
CA MET A 159 11.89 2.51 -14.26
C MET A 159 11.07 2.71 -12.99
N LYS A 160 10.10 3.62 -13.04
CA LYS A 160 9.21 3.90 -11.90
C LYS A 160 7.89 3.17 -12.12
N SER A 161 7.43 2.46 -11.10
CA SER A 161 6.06 1.96 -11.06
C SER A 161 5.07 3.14 -10.99
N GLY A 162 3.92 3.03 -11.61
CA GLY A 162 2.85 4.01 -11.41
C GLY A 162 2.43 4.07 -9.94
N ARG A 163 2.16 5.27 -9.42
CA ARG A 163 1.76 5.50 -8.03
C ARG A 163 0.23 5.57 -7.95
N ILE A 164 -0.37 4.68 -7.17
CA ILE A 164 -1.81 4.70 -6.87
C ILE A 164 -1.97 5.14 -5.42
N LEU A 165 -2.59 6.31 -5.22
CA LEU A 165 -2.90 6.81 -3.89
C LEU A 165 -4.25 6.26 -3.44
N GLU A 166 -4.25 5.46 -2.39
CA GLU A 166 -5.47 4.98 -1.72
C GLU A 166 -5.80 5.85 -0.53
N LEU A 167 -7.07 6.27 -0.42
CA LEU A 167 -7.61 7.04 0.68
C LEU A 167 -8.62 6.20 1.46
N ASN A 168 -8.59 6.31 2.77
CA ASN A 168 -9.51 5.60 3.67
C ASN A 168 -10.76 6.46 3.92
N PRO A 169 -11.93 6.08 3.37
CA PRO A 169 -13.16 6.84 3.57
C PRO A 169 -13.72 6.72 4.99
N ALA A 170 -13.23 5.79 5.82
CA ALA A 170 -13.62 5.65 7.22
C ALA A 170 -12.75 6.49 8.18
N HIS A 171 -11.64 7.04 7.70
CA HIS A 171 -10.74 7.82 8.54
C HIS A 171 -11.19 9.30 8.60
N PRO A 172 -11.23 9.95 9.79
CA PRO A 172 -11.72 11.33 9.95
C PRO A 172 -11.02 12.38 9.08
N VAL A 173 -9.78 12.13 8.67
CA VAL A 173 -9.05 13.03 7.77
C VAL A 173 -9.67 13.10 6.37
N PHE A 174 -10.39 12.05 5.95
CA PHE A 174 -11.07 12.06 4.67
C PHE A 174 -12.27 13.03 4.68
N ASP A 175 -13.06 13.05 5.75
CA ASP A 175 -14.14 14.02 5.94
C ASP A 175 -13.58 15.46 5.97
N ALA A 176 -12.44 15.66 6.67
CA ALA A 176 -11.78 16.96 6.71
C ALA A 176 -11.28 17.42 5.33
N LEU A 177 -10.78 16.49 4.51
CA LEU A 177 -10.38 16.75 3.12
C LEU A 177 -11.60 17.12 2.27
N GLN A 178 -12.71 16.36 2.34
CA GLN A 178 -13.94 16.66 1.61
C GLN A 178 -14.48 18.05 1.95
N LEU A 179 -14.52 18.36 3.24
CA LEU A 179 -14.93 19.68 3.71
C LEU A 179 -14.04 20.80 3.19
N ALA A 180 -12.72 20.58 3.20
CA ALA A 180 -11.77 21.55 2.68
C ALA A 180 -11.94 21.75 1.16
N VAL A 181 -12.12 20.68 0.39
CA VAL A 181 -12.37 20.76 -1.06
C VAL A 181 -13.63 21.61 -1.36
N ALA A 182 -14.65 21.50 -0.52
CA ALA A 182 -15.89 22.27 -0.69
C ALA A 182 -15.80 23.74 -0.26
N GLN A 183 -14.95 24.08 0.71
CA GLN A 183 -14.97 25.39 1.38
C GLN A 183 -13.66 26.19 1.29
N ASP A 184 -12.51 25.53 1.17
CA ASP A 184 -11.18 26.16 1.21
C ASP A 184 -10.18 25.35 0.38
N GLN A 185 -10.15 25.63 -0.90
CA GLN A 185 -9.29 24.88 -1.85
C GLN A 185 -7.79 24.99 -1.54
N GLU A 186 -7.33 26.10 -0.97
CA GLU A 186 -5.91 26.25 -0.60
C GLU A 186 -5.56 25.33 0.58
N LYS A 187 -6.45 25.20 1.55
CA LYS A 187 -6.30 24.22 2.63
C LYS A 187 -6.42 22.79 2.10
N ALA A 188 -7.33 22.53 1.16
CA ALA A 188 -7.47 21.23 0.51
C ALA A 188 -6.20 20.80 -0.22
N LYS A 189 -5.53 21.69 -0.96
CA LYS A 189 -4.23 21.42 -1.60
C LYS A 189 -3.18 20.99 -0.58
N LYS A 190 -3.13 21.65 0.56
CA LYS A 190 -2.20 21.28 1.65
C LYS A 190 -2.50 19.90 2.22
N TYR A 191 -3.80 19.55 2.39
CA TYR A 191 -4.17 18.18 2.76
C TYR A 191 -3.69 17.16 1.72
N CYS A 192 -3.90 17.41 0.44
CA CYS A 192 -3.44 16.51 -0.63
C CYS A 192 -1.93 16.28 -0.55
N GLN A 193 -1.15 17.34 -0.37
CA GLN A 193 0.32 17.26 -0.28
C GLN A 193 0.78 16.49 0.97
N ILE A 194 0.16 16.72 2.13
CA ILE A 194 0.48 15.98 3.36
C ILE A 194 0.15 14.50 3.20
N LEU A 195 -1.05 14.18 2.75
CA LEU A 195 -1.49 12.80 2.60
C LEU A 195 -0.63 12.03 1.58
N HIS A 196 -0.26 12.70 0.48
CA HIS A 196 0.67 12.12 -0.50
C HIS A 196 2.04 11.85 0.12
N ALA A 197 2.61 12.82 0.83
CA ALA A 197 3.91 12.65 1.49
C ALA A 197 3.88 11.53 2.55
N GLN A 198 2.81 11.44 3.34
CA GLN A 198 2.61 10.36 4.32
C GLN A 198 2.52 9.00 3.63
N ALA A 199 1.79 8.90 2.52
CA ALA A 199 1.67 7.67 1.75
C ALA A 199 3.03 7.21 1.18
N LEU A 200 3.86 8.15 0.69
CA LEU A 200 5.23 7.85 0.25
C LEU A 200 6.09 7.33 1.40
N LEU A 201 6.07 8.00 2.56
CA LEU A 201 6.84 7.56 3.74
C LEU A 201 6.41 6.17 4.23
N MET A 202 5.11 5.88 4.22
CA MET A 202 4.59 4.56 4.60
C MET A 202 5.01 3.46 3.61
N ALA A 203 5.13 3.80 2.33
CA ALA A 203 5.60 2.90 1.28
C ALA A 203 7.15 2.83 1.16
N ASP A 204 7.86 3.46 2.10
CA ASP A 204 9.33 3.55 2.06
C ASP A 204 9.87 4.18 0.76
N LEU A 205 9.17 5.18 0.28
CA LEU A 205 9.58 5.97 -0.88
C LEU A 205 10.14 7.32 -0.43
N PRO A 206 11.14 7.86 -1.14
CA PRO A 206 11.73 9.14 -0.77
C PRO A 206 10.76 10.30 -1.00
N LEU A 207 10.79 11.28 -0.11
CA LEU A 207 10.18 12.59 -0.36
C LEU A 207 11.10 13.43 -1.24
N GLU A 208 10.52 14.10 -2.24
CA GLU A 208 11.27 15.05 -3.07
C GLU A 208 11.71 16.28 -2.27
N ASP A 209 10.84 16.79 -1.40
CA ASP A 209 11.12 17.94 -0.52
C ASP A 209 10.65 17.67 0.91
N PRO A 210 11.53 17.10 1.77
CA PRO A 210 11.23 16.91 3.20
C PRO A 210 11.00 18.21 3.97
N THR A 211 11.60 19.34 3.51
CA THR A 211 11.43 20.64 4.18
C THR A 211 10.01 21.16 3.96
N ALA A 212 9.53 21.13 2.73
CA ALA A 212 8.15 21.51 2.42
C ALA A 212 7.13 20.65 3.19
N TYR A 213 7.38 19.34 3.35
CA TYR A 213 6.54 18.49 4.19
C TYR A 213 6.52 18.95 5.65
N THR A 214 7.68 19.30 6.22
CA THR A 214 7.78 19.79 7.60
C THR A 214 7.00 21.11 7.77
N ASP A 215 7.12 22.03 6.82
CA ASP A 215 6.39 23.32 6.84
C ASP A 215 4.87 23.11 6.79
N LEU A 216 4.41 22.14 5.98
CA LEU A 216 2.99 21.77 5.93
C LEU A 216 2.48 21.21 7.27
N ILE A 217 3.24 20.34 7.92
CA ILE A 217 2.89 19.83 9.26
C ILE A 217 2.78 20.99 10.25
N CYS A 218 3.78 21.90 10.28
CA CYS A 218 3.76 23.07 11.15
C CYS A 218 2.57 24.00 10.89
N TYR A 219 2.13 24.12 9.63
CA TYR A 219 0.94 24.91 9.29
C TYR A 219 -0.33 24.37 9.95
N PHE A 220 -0.49 23.06 10.07
CA PHE A 220 -1.68 22.44 10.67
C PHE A 220 -1.58 22.30 12.21
N LEU A 221 -0.41 22.49 12.78
CA LEU A 221 -0.21 22.48 14.25
C LEU A 221 -0.44 23.86 14.90
N ASN A 222 -0.55 24.91 14.11
CA ASN A 222 -0.85 26.28 14.57
C ASN A 222 -2.34 26.61 14.36
#